data_85096b5725b2ccbe650b3489ad2f039b
#
_entry.id   85096b5725b2ccbe650b3489ad2f039b
#
_cell.length_a   1.000
_cell.length_b   1.000
_cell.length_c   1.000
_cell.angle_alpha   90.00
_cell.angle_beta   90.00
_cell.angle_gamma   90.00
#
_symmetry.space_group_name_H-M   'P 1'
#
loop_
_entity.id
_entity.type
_entity.pdbx_description
1 polymer ?
#
loop_
_entity_poly.entity_id
_entity_poly.type
_entity_poly.pdbx_seq_one_letter_code
_entity_poly.pdbx_strand_id
1 'polypeptide(L)'
;MASKRYPLGIQTFSEIVKGNFFYADKTAIVYQLAHYAKFHFLSRPRRFGKSLFVSTLQAYFEGKKELFKGLAIEQMEKEWTAYPVIHLDLSCGKYYSLENTYSILNGILEVEEKKYGLKVNPIDEKSFGGRLKNILLAAAAQTGKQAVVLIDEYDAPMHDSISDENLQKTIRNIMRDFFSPLKQQEGNIRFVFITGISKFSQLSIFSELNNLKILTLKDEYSSCCGITKSELTQYFREGIEEMAEHNGLTYEETLQQLKQHYDGYHFSINSEDIFNPYSIINALDDKEFNSYWFTSGTPTFLIELMQQKNLDMMDLNDIWARAKRFDVPTETITDPVPVLFQSGYLTIKGYDKQLGMYYLSFPNQEVRQGFSESLCQYYTPSEVGELDAIVYAYKKNVLINDDMEAFMPHLKAFYDKFPYTIINNNERHYQAVIFTIFTMLGEDVKVEHTTSDGRIDLVLKTDKSIFIFELKYKKSADIAMAQISDKNYAKAFADDERKVVKVGINFSENQRSIEDWVIE
;
A
#
# COMPACT_ATOMS: atom_id res chain seq x y z
N MET A 1 7.20 -5.64 35.33
CA MET A 1 8.06 -5.97 34.16
C MET A 1 8.31 -4.66 33.45
N ALA A 2 9.48 -4.45 32.81
CA ALA A 2 9.67 -3.25 32.00
C ALA A 2 8.67 -3.26 30.85
N SER A 3 7.97 -2.15 30.59
CA SER A 3 7.05 -2.00 29.45
C SER A 3 7.80 -2.32 28.17
N LYS A 4 7.17 -3.07 27.27
CA LYS A 4 7.71 -3.31 25.93
C LYS A 4 7.72 -1.99 25.15
N ARG A 5 8.69 -1.81 24.26
CA ARG A 5 8.83 -0.64 23.40
C ARG A 5 8.35 -0.95 21.98
N TYR A 6 7.91 0.08 21.26
CA TYR A 6 7.57 -0.06 19.84
C TYR A 6 8.83 -0.19 18.98
N PRO A 7 8.86 -1.14 18.01
CA PRO A 7 10.03 -1.37 17.15
C PRO A 7 10.11 -0.36 15.99
N LEU A 8 10.14 0.94 16.30
CA LEU A 8 10.20 2.00 15.28
C LEU A 8 11.50 1.89 14.48
N GLY A 9 11.38 1.68 13.15
CA GLY A 9 12.52 1.57 12.26
C GLY A 9 13.35 0.28 12.39
N ILE A 10 12.96 -0.68 13.24
CA ILE A 10 13.68 -1.93 13.45
C ILE A 10 13.12 -3.03 12.54
N GLN A 11 13.98 -3.61 11.70
CA GLN A 11 13.62 -4.68 10.77
C GLN A 11 14.32 -6.01 11.09
N THR A 12 15.21 -6.03 12.07
CA THR A 12 16.02 -7.18 12.45
C THR A 12 15.37 -7.94 13.60
N PHE A 13 14.93 -9.17 13.37
CA PHE A 13 14.26 -10.01 14.38
C PHE A 13 15.07 -10.18 15.67
N SER A 14 16.37 -10.41 15.56
CA SER A 14 17.24 -10.56 16.73
C SER A 14 17.31 -9.28 17.58
N GLU A 15 17.21 -8.09 16.99
CA GLU A 15 17.18 -6.82 17.72
C GLU A 15 15.84 -6.65 18.45
N ILE A 16 14.75 -7.00 17.78
CA ILE A 16 13.40 -6.95 18.39
C ILE A 16 13.35 -7.82 19.64
N VAL A 17 13.80 -9.07 19.53
CA VAL A 17 13.78 -10.01 20.66
C VAL A 17 14.72 -9.57 21.78
N LYS A 18 15.98 -9.25 21.48
CA LYS A 18 16.99 -8.84 22.49
C LYS A 18 16.66 -7.49 23.13
N GLY A 19 16.06 -6.59 22.37
CA GLY A 19 15.67 -5.25 22.83
C GLY A 19 14.33 -5.22 23.60
N ASN A 20 13.65 -6.38 23.75
CA ASN A 20 12.34 -6.49 24.38
C ASN A 20 11.30 -5.54 23.74
N PHE A 21 11.25 -5.51 22.39
CA PHE A 21 10.25 -4.79 21.65
C PHE A 21 8.98 -5.64 21.44
N PHE A 22 7.89 -4.97 21.08
CA PHE A 22 6.67 -5.66 20.63
C PHE A 22 6.95 -6.45 19.34
N TYR A 23 6.43 -7.66 19.29
CA TYR A 23 6.48 -8.54 18.12
C TYR A 23 5.16 -9.28 17.97
N ALA A 24 4.48 -9.08 16.85
CA ALA A 24 3.34 -9.92 16.47
C ALA A 24 3.88 -11.24 15.94
N ASP A 25 3.61 -12.33 16.66
CA ASP A 25 4.23 -13.63 16.42
C ASP A 25 3.76 -14.27 15.11
N LYS A 26 4.64 -14.30 14.11
CA LYS A 26 4.44 -14.95 12.80
C LYS A 26 5.19 -16.28 12.67
N THR A 27 5.79 -16.76 13.74
CA THR A 27 6.73 -17.88 13.67
C THR A 27 6.06 -19.22 13.35
N ALA A 28 4.78 -19.40 13.62
CA ALA A 28 4.02 -20.55 13.14
C ALA A 28 4.00 -20.62 11.59
N ILE A 29 3.88 -19.48 10.92
CA ILE A 29 3.92 -19.40 9.46
C ILE A 29 5.34 -19.69 8.94
N VAL A 30 6.37 -19.22 9.64
CA VAL A 30 7.78 -19.56 9.33
C VAL A 30 7.97 -21.07 9.32
N TYR A 31 7.49 -21.76 10.35
CA TYR A 31 7.57 -23.23 10.42
C TYR A 31 6.83 -23.90 9.26
N GLN A 32 5.60 -23.48 8.98
CA GLN A 32 4.81 -24.02 7.87
C GLN A 32 5.51 -23.84 6.52
N LEU A 33 6.06 -22.66 6.23
CA LEU A 33 6.79 -22.39 4.99
C LEU A 33 8.04 -23.26 4.86
N ALA A 34 8.82 -23.41 5.94
CA ALA A 34 10.03 -24.20 5.93
C ALA A 34 9.79 -25.70 5.62
N HIS A 35 8.55 -26.19 5.84
CA HIS A 35 8.15 -27.59 5.64
C HIS A 35 7.21 -27.81 4.45
N TYR A 36 6.83 -26.73 3.70
CA TYR A 36 5.85 -26.83 2.62
C TYR A 36 6.48 -27.08 1.26
N ALA A 37 7.24 -26.14 0.76
CA ALA A 37 7.86 -26.20 -0.58
C ALA A 37 9.28 -25.65 -0.53
N LYS A 38 10.01 -25.74 -1.64
CA LYS A 38 11.39 -25.25 -1.71
C LYS A 38 11.47 -23.79 -2.14
N PHE A 39 10.65 -23.35 -3.08
CA PHE A 39 10.69 -22.02 -3.69
C PHE A 39 9.41 -21.25 -3.41
N HIS A 40 9.53 -20.08 -2.79
CA HIS A 40 8.40 -19.25 -2.38
C HIS A 40 8.56 -17.81 -2.88
N PHE A 41 7.44 -17.24 -3.29
CA PHE A 41 7.33 -15.83 -3.67
C PHE A 41 6.20 -15.16 -2.92
N LEU A 42 6.49 -14.01 -2.31
CA LEU A 42 5.52 -13.17 -1.60
C LEU A 42 5.68 -11.71 -2.03
N SER A 43 4.63 -11.10 -2.57
CA SER A 43 4.57 -9.63 -2.67
C SER A 43 3.62 -9.06 -1.62
N ARG A 44 4.04 -7.94 -1.02
CA ARG A 44 3.24 -7.12 -0.09
C ARG A 44 3.59 -5.65 -0.29
N PRO A 45 2.68 -4.73 -0.04
CA PRO A 45 2.96 -3.31 -0.09
C PRO A 45 4.16 -2.91 0.78
N ARG A 46 4.67 -1.71 0.58
CA ARG A 46 5.73 -1.15 1.43
C ARG A 46 5.27 -1.08 2.88
N ARG A 47 6.22 -1.23 3.83
CA ARG A 47 6.00 -1.07 5.29
C ARG A 47 5.10 -2.12 5.94
N PHE A 48 4.91 -3.28 5.30
CA PHE A 48 4.16 -4.41 5.85
C PHE A 48 5.01 -5.38 6.68
N GLY A 49 6.30 -5.12 6.88
CA GLY A 49 7.18 -5.99 7.67
C GLY A 49 7.79 -7.16 6.89
N LYS A 50 7.91 -7.05 5.54
CA LYS A 50 8.57 -8.07 4.69
C LYS A 50 9.98 -8.38 5.17
N SER A 51 10.82 -7.35 5.34
CA SER A 51 12.22 -7.51 5.76
C SER A 51 12.34 -8.12 7.16
N LEU A 52 11.42 -7.78 8.08
CA LEU A 52 11.33 -8.42 9.39
C LEU A 52 11.01 -9.92 9.24
N PHE A 53 10.08 -10.28 8.36
CA PHE A 53 9.74 -11.67 8.10
C PHE A 53 10.93 -12.43 7.47
N VAL A 54 11.66 -11.82 6.53
CA VAL A 54 12.93 -12.36 5.97
C VAL A 54 13.96 -12.55 7.08
N SER A 55 14.15 -11.57 7.96
CA SER A 55 15.06 -11.65 9.10
C SER A 55 14.67 -12.76 10.10
N THR A 56 13.37 -13.01 10.29
CA THR A 56 12.85 -14.11 11.11
C THR A 56 13.16 -15.46 10.46
N LEU A 57 12.94 -15.61 9.15
CA LEU A 57 13.34 -16.80 8.39
C LEU A 57 14.84 -17.04 8.47
N GLN A 58 15.66 -15.98 8.35
CA GLN A 58 17.10 -16.07 8.49
C GLN A 58 17.50 -16.63 9.86
N ALA A 59 16.99 -16.05 10.94
CA ALA A 59 17.27 -16.51 12.30
C ALA A 59 16.86 -17.97 12.53
N TYR A 60 15.72 -18.37 11.97
CA TYR A 60 15.24 -19.76 12.04
C TYR A 60 16.19 -20.73 11.32
N PHE A 61 16.55 -20.46 10.07
CA PHE A 61 17.42 -21.33 9.31
C PHE A 61 18.89 -21.29 9.77
N GLU A 62 19.31 -20.23 10.45
CA GLU A 62 20.62 -20.20 11.14
C GLU A 62 20.61 -21.01 12.45
N GLY A 63 19.47 -21.58 12.86
CA GLY A 63 19.33 -22.41 14.05
C GLY A 63 19.39 -21.64 15.38
N LYS A 64 19.09 -20.34 15.39
CA LYS A 64 19.16 -19.45 16.57
C LYS A 64 17.97 -19.67 17.51
N LYS A 65 17.85 -20.87 18.06
CA LYS A 65 16.74 -21.32 18.91
C LYS A 65 16.40 -20.35 20.05
N GLU A 66 17.42 -19.74 20.65
CA GLU A 66 17.27 -18.85 21.80
C GLU A 66 16.41 -17.60 21.50
N LEU A 67 16.36 -17.16 20.23
CA LEU A 67 15.54 -16.03 19.81
C LEU A 67 14.03 -16.36 19.72
N PHE A 68 13.69 -17.63 19.69
CA PHE A 68 12.31 -18.09 19.49
C PHE A 68 11.64 -18.55 20.78
N LYS A 69 12.30 -18.34 21.93
CA LYS A 69 11.77 -18.72 23.23
C LYS A 69 10.44 -17.98 23.52
N GLY A 70 9.41 -18.74 23.84
CA GLY A 70 8.07 -18.22 24.11
C GLY A 70 7.24 -17.90 22.88
N LEU A 71 7.75 -18.11 21.66
CA LEU A 71 7.03 -17.95 20.42
C LEU A 71 6.43 -19.28 19.93
N ALA A 72 5.41 -19.20 19.07
CA ALA A 72 4.64 -20.37 18.62
C ALA A 72 5.52 -21.50 18.04
N ILE A 73 6.56 -21.16 17.29
CA ILE A 73 7.47 -22.12 16.65
C ILE A 73 8.25 -22.99 17.67
N GLU A 74 8.44 -22.50 18.91
CA GLU A 74 9.19 -23.27 19.93
C GLU A 74 8.51 -24.61 20.25
N GLN A 75 7.18 -24.66 20.16
CA GLN A 75 6.41 -25.88 20.37
C GLN A 75 6.38 -26.78 19.12
N MET A 76 6.61 -26.22 17.95
CA MET A 76 6.49 -26.90 16.66
C MET A 76 7.82 -27.50 16.20
N GLU A 77 8.92 -26.75 16.33
CA GLU A 77 10.25 -27.16 15.87
C GLU A 77 11.00 -27.93 16.96
N LYS A 78 11.56 -29.08 16.59
CA LYS A 78 12.30 -29.96 17.52
C LYS A 78 13.80 -30.02 17.24
N GLU A 79 14.18 -29.90 15.97
CA GLU A 79 15.56 -30.20 15.55
C GLU A 79 16.48 -28.96 15.52
N TRP A 80 15.93 -27.78 15.21
CA TRP A 80 16.64 -26.52 15.11
C TRP A 80 17.94 -26.62 14.28
N THR A 81 17.83 -27.27 13.13
CA THR A 81 18.97 -27.50 12.25
C THR A 81 19.49 -26.18 11.65
N ALA A 82 20.77 -25.86 11.87
CA ALA A 82 21.42 -24.72 11.25
C ALA A 82 21.79 -25.02 9.79
N TYR A 83 21.41 -24.13 8.87
CA TYR A 83 21.74 -24.16 7.45
C TYR A 83 22.60 -22.94 7.07
N PRO A 84 23.43 -23.01 6.02
CA PRO A 84 24.08 -21.83 5.48
C PRO A 84 23.03 -20.94 4.82
N VAL A 85 22.91 -19.69 5.27
CA VAL A 85 21.96 -18.70 4.76
C VAL A 85 22.69 -17.66 3.91
N ILE A 86 22.22 -17.49 2.68
CA ILE A 86 22.63 -16.46 1.73
C ILE A 86 21.49 -15.43 1.69
N HIS A 87 21.75 -14.20 2.10
CA HIS A 87 20.77 -13.13 2.16
C HIS A 87 21.14 -12.04 1.14
N LEU A 88 20.28 -11.84 0.16
CA LEU A 88 20.43 -10.88 -0.92
C LEU A 88 19.39 -9.76 -0.75
N ASP A 89 19.79 -8.64 -0.15
CA ASP A 89 18.95 -7.45 -0.03
C ASP A 89 19.25 -6.50 -1.20
N LEU A 90 18.27 -6.33 -2.09
CA LEU A 90 18.39 -5.48 -3.26
C LEU A 90 17.95 -4.03 -3.02
N SER A 91 17.56 -3.67 -1.79
CA SER A 91 17.20 -2.30 -1.41
C SER A 91 18.40 -1.42 -1.04
N CYS A 92 19.62 -1.97 -1.01
CA CYS A 92 20.81 -1.31 -0.47
C CYS A 92 21.38 -0.17 -1.34
N GLY A 93 20.72 0.22 -2.43
CA GLY A 93 21.15 1.32 -3.30
C GLY A 93 20.09 1.76 -4.29
N LYS A 94 20.48 2.65 -5.23
CA LYS A 94 19.62 3.16 -6.29
C LYS A 94 20.14 2.76 -7.67
N TYR A 95 19.25 2.19 -8.50
CA TYR A 95 19.58 1.57 -9.79
C TYR A 95 19.33 2.52 -10.96
N TYR A 96 19.84 3.75 -10.90
CA TYR A 96 19.62 4.78 -11.93
C TYR A 96 20.62 4.75 -13.09
N SER A 97 21.63 3.87 -13.03
CA SER A 97 22.58 3.64 -14.13
C SER A 97 23.13 2.21 -14.08
N LEU A 98 23.74 1.75 -15.19
CA LEU A 98 24.40 0.43 -15.23
C LEU A 98 25.60 0.36 -14.28
N GLU A 99 26.37 1.44 -14.16
CA GLU A 99 27.50 1.50 -13.25
C GLU A 99 27.08 1.33 -11.80
N ASN A 100 26.03 2.04 -11.38
CA ASN A 100 25.45 1.86 -10.04
C ASN A 100 24.91 0.44 -9.85
N THR A 101 24.22 -0.11 -10.84
CA THR A 101 23.71 -1.47 -10.79
C THR A 101 24.84 -2.48 -10.54
N TYR A 102 25.94 -2.36 -11.30
CA TYR A 102 27.11 -3.24 -11.11
C TYR A 102 27.74 -3.05 -9.73
N SER A 103 27.91 -1.81 -9.28
CA SER A 103 28.47 -1.51 -7.95
C SER A 103 27.66 -2.14 -6.83
N ILE A 104 26.33 -1.99 -6.87
CA ILE A 104 25.40 -2.54 -5.85
C ILE A 104 25.44 -4.07 -5.85
N LEU A 105 25.30 -4.71 -7.02
CA LEU A 105 25.31 -6.17 -7.11
C LEU A 105 26.68 -6.76 -6.71
N ASN A 106 27.78 -6.08 -7.04
CA ASN A 106 29.11 -6.47 -6.56
C ASN A 106 29.20 -6.41 -5.04
N GLY A 107 28.74 -5.32 -4.42
CA GLY A 107 28.73 -5.17 -2.96
C GLY A 107 27.93 -6.25 -2.25
N ILE A 108 26.74 -6.59 -2.75
CA ILE A 108 25.90 -7.67 -2.20
C ILE A 108 26.65 -9.01 -2.24
N LEU A 109 27.19 -9.37 -3.40
CA LEU A 109 27.89 -10.64 -3.56
C LEU A 109 29.19 -10.72 -2.75
N GLU A 110 29.96 -9.62 -2.66
CA GLU A 110 31.19 -9.59 -1.87
C GLU A 110 30.97 -9.92 -0.39
N VAL A 111 29.83 -9.46 0.18
CA VAL A 111 29.48 -9.79 1.57
C VAL A 111 29.30 -11.30 1.72
N GLU A 112 28.60 -11.94 0.80
CA GLU A 112 28.36 -13.37 0.84
C GLU A 112 29.63 -14.17 0.50
N GLU A 113 30.43 -13.73 -0.45
CA GLU A 113 31.72 -14.38 -0.81
C GLU A 113 32.71 -14.39 0.35
N LYS A 114 32.79 -13.29 1.10
CA LYS A 114 33.65 -13.19 2.29
C LYS A 114 33.29 -14.23 3.36
N LYS A 115 31.99 -14.53 3.53
CA LYS A 115 31.55 -15.57 4.50
C LYS A 115 32.14 -16.95 4.19
N TYR A 116 32.37 -17.26 2.91
CA TYR A 116 32.86 -18.55 2.45
C TYR A 116 34.32 -18.50 1.95
N GLY A 117 35.03 -17.40 2.20
CA GLY A 117 36.46 -17.26 1.82
C GLY A 117 36.71 -17.24 0.32
N LEU A 118 35.70 -16.91 -0.48
CA LEU A 118 35.83 -16.81 -1.93
C LEU A 118 36.57 -15.52 -2.31
N LYS A 119 37.42 -15.59 -3.32
CA LYS A 119 38.11 -14.43 -3.91
C LYS A 119 37.52 -14.17 -5.27
N VAL A 120 37.12 -12.91 -5.53
CA VAL A 120 36.64 -12.50 -6.83
C VAL A 120 37.81 -12.37 -7.79
N ASN A 121 37.72 -13.01 -8.95
CA ASN A 121 38.63 -12.76 -10.03
C ASN A 121 38.15 -11.52 -10.80
N PRO A 122 38.99 -10.51 -11.14
CA PRO A 122 38.57 -9.35 -11.92
C PRO A 122 37.83 -9.65 -13.23
N ILE A 123 38.09 -10.82 -13.83
CA ILE A 123 37.39 -11.27 -15.05
C ILE A 123 35.90 -11.61 -14.76
N ASP A 124 35.59 -12.00 -13.52
CA ASP A 124 34.28 -12.46 -13.10
C ASP A 124 33.41 -11.35 -12.49
N GLU A 125 33.92 -10.11 -12.38
CA GLU A 125 33.19 -8.98 -11.73
C GLU A 125 31.79 -8.73 -12.31
N LYS A 126 31.58 -9.02 -13.60
CA LYS A 126 30.28 -8.88 -14.26
C LYS A 126 29.51 -10.20 -14.42
N SER A 127 30.05 -11.30 -13.94
CA SER A 127 29.40 -12.61 -13.98
C SER A 127 28.63 -12.86 -12.68
N PHE A 128 27.56 -12.09 -12.44
CA PHE A 128 26.80 -12.15 -11.19
C PHE A 128 26.19 -13.53 -10.93
N GLY A 129 25.62 -14.16 -11.96
CA GLY A 129 25.12 -15.53 -11.86
C GLY A 129 26.24 -16.53 -11.57
N GLY A 130 27.38 -16.41 -12.23
CA GLY A 130 28.55 -17.26 -11.96
C GLY A 130 29.04 -17.16 -10.50
N ARG A 131 29.08 -15.94 -9.97
CA ARG A 131 29.48 -15.68 -8.57
C ARG A 131 28.45 -16.24 -7.57
N LEU A 132 27.15 -16.02 -7.79
CA LEU A 132 26.10 -16.62 -6.95
C LEU A 132 26.18 -18.15 -6.97
N LYS A 133 26.42 -18.76 -8.14
CA LYS A 133 26.66 -20.21 -8.24
C LYS A 133 27.84 -20.66 -7.37
N ASN A 134 28.96 -19.95 -7.42
CA ASN A 134 30.14 -20.29 -6.62
C ASN A 134 29.87 -20.17 -5.12
N ILE A 135 29.11 -19.15 -4.67
CA ILE A 135 28.67 -19.00 -3.29
C ILE A 135 27.81 -20.20 -2.86
N LEU A 136 26.83 -20.60 -3.65
CA LEU A 136 25.96 -21.76 -3.37
C LEU A 136 26.77 -23.05 -3.22
N LEU A 137 27.72 -23.30 -4.13
CA LEU A 137 28.58 -24.47 -4.09
C LEU A 137 29.50 -24.44 -2.88
N ALA A 138 30.12 -23.32 -2.56
CA ALA A 138 30.99 -23.17 -1.41
C ALA A 138 30.24 -23.35 -0.09
N ALA A 139 29.08 -22.76 0.04
CA ALA A 139 28.18 -22.89 1.19
C ALA A 139 27.83 -24.37 1.46
N ALA A 140 27.41 -25.09 0.40
CA ALA A 140 27.07 -26.50 0.51
C ALA A 140 28.30 -27.37 0.83
N ALA A 141 29.43 -27.13 0.18
CA ALA A 141 30.65 -27.90 0.38
C ALA A 141 31.25 -27.72 1.80
N GLN A 142 31.30 -26.50 2.32
CA GLN A 142 31.89 -26.20 3.63
C GLN A 142 31.01 -26.65 4.79
N THR A 143 29.69 -26.65 4.63
CA THR A 143 28.78 -27.02 5.73
C THR A 143 28.25 -28.45 5.65
N GLY A 144 28.39 -29.10 4.50
CA GLY A 144 27.75 -30.40 4.22
C GLY A 144 26.23 -30.35 4.16
N LYS A 145 25.63 -29.13 4.05
CA LYS A 145 24.20 -28.91 4.05
C LYS A 145 23.77 -28.06 2.85
N GLN A 146 22.55 -28.24 2.41
CA GLN A 146 21.94 -27.39 1.38
C GLN A 146 21.81 -25.94 1.86
N ALA A 147 22.01 -24.96 0.97
CA ALA A 147 21.91 -23.55 1.29
C ALA A 147 20.45 -23.06 1.33
N VAL A 148 20.20 -22.08 2.16
CA VAL A 148 18.96 -21.28 2.18
C VAL A 148 19.25 -19.95 1.49
N VAL A 149 18.38 -19.52 0.58
CA VAL A 149 18.51 -18.26 -0.14
C VAL A 149 17.32 -17.37 0.18
N LEU A 150 17.58 -16.20 0.73
CA LEU A 150 16.58 -15.19 1.06
C LEU A 150 16.86 -13.96 0.20
N ILE A 151 15.85 -13.53 -0.56
CA ILE A 151 15.93 -12.40 -1.49
C ILE A 151 14.90 -11.37 -1.07
N ASP A 152 15.36 -10.20 -0.61
CA ASP A 152 14.49 -9.09 -0.21
C ASP A 152 14.51 -7.99 -1.28
N GLU A 153 13.33 -7.35 -1.49
CA GLU A 153 13.10 -6.25 -2.43
C GLU A 153 13.65 -6.55 -3.85
N TYR A 154 13.37 -7.76 -4.37
CA TYR A 154 13.89 -8.26 -5.66
C TYR A 154 13.59 -7.33 -6.84
N ASP A 155 12.53 -6.54 -6.74
CA ASP A 155 12.00 -5.65 -7.76
C ASP A 155 12.52 -4.20 -7.65
N ALA A 156 13.33 -3.87 -6.63
CA ALA A 156 13.93 -2.54 -6.48
C ALA A 156 14.72 -2.08 -7.72
N PRO A 157 15.56 -2.94 -8.38
CA PRO A 157 16.28 -2.54 -9.59
C PRO A 157 15.35 -2.13 -10.74
N MET A 158 14.18 -2.75 -10.82
CA MET A 158 13.20 -2.50 -11.88
C MET A 158 12.38 -1.24 -11.58
N HIS A 159 12.05 -0.99 -10.32
CA HIS A 159 11.33 0.22 -9.91
C HIS A 159 12.16 1.48 -10.09
N ASP A 160 13.43 1.44 -9.71
CA ASP A 160 14.31 2.60 -9.81
C ASP A 160 14.67 2.98 -11.26
N SER A 161 14.58 2.03 -12.21
CA SER A 161 14.88 2.22 -13.63
C SER A 161 13.65 2.44 -14.52
N ILE A 162 12.46 2.59 -13.93
CA ILE A 162 11.18 2.58 -14.66
C ILE A 162 11.04 3.74 -15.65
N SER A 163 11.71 4.87 -15.43
CA SER A 163 11.68 6.05 -16.30
C SER A 163 12.55 5.91 -17.55
N ASP A 164 13.43 4.90 -17.62
CA ASP A 164 14.32 4.62 -18.76
C ASP A 164 14.13 3.17 -19.24
N GLU A 165 13.36 2.98 -20.31
CA GLU A 165 13.06 1.66 -20.86
C GLU A 165 14.28 0.85 -21.29
N ASN A 166 15.34 1.53 -21.83
CA ASN A 166 16.55 0.86 -22.27
C ASN A 166 17.38 0.37 -21.09
N LEU A 167 17.53 1.22 -20.08
CA LEU A 167 18.18 0.87 -18.83
C LEU A 167 17.44 -0.28 -18.16
N GLN A 168 16.12 -0.18 -18.03
CA GLN A 168 15.27 -1.19 -17.40
C GLN A 168 15.39 -2.55 -18.10
N LYS A 169 15.36 -2.56 -19.45
CA LYS A 169 15.55 -3.80 -20.23
C LYS A 169 16.92 -4.42 -19.99
N THR A 170 17.96 -3.62 -19.88
CA THR A 170 19.32 -4.11 -19.62
C THR A 170 19.43 -4.66 -18.20
N ILE A 171 18.95 -3.92 -17.20
CA ILE A 171 18.91 -4.37 -15.81
C ILE A 171 18.12 -5.68 -15.66
N ARG A 172 16.99 -5.82 -16.34
CA ARG A 172 16.20 -7.07 -16.37
C ARG A 172 17.02 -8.28 -16.82
N ASN A 173 17.81 -8.13 -17.88
CA ASN A 173 18.68 -9.19 -18.35
C ASN A 173 19.78 -9.54 -17.35
N ILE A 174 20.35 -8.53 -16.68
CA ILE A 174 21.33 -8.73 -15.62
C ILE A 174 20.71 -9.50 -14.45
N MET A 175 19.52 -9.13 -14.00
CA MET A 175 18.82 -9.79 -12.90
C MET A 175 18.42 -11.23 -13.26
N ARG A 176 18.05 -11.46 -14.52
CA ARG A 176 17.77 -12.83 -15.02
C ARG A 176 19.01 -13.74 -14.97
N ASP A 177 20.15 -13.23 -15.41
CA ASP A 177 21.42 -13.95 -15.29
C ASP A 177 21.78 -14.17 -13.82
N PHE A 178 21.64 -13.14 -12.98
CA PHE A 178 21.94 -13.17 -11.56
C PHE A 178 21.21 -14.31 -10.83
N PHE A 179 19.92 -14.51 -11.12
CA PHE A 179 19.10 -15.52 -10.46
C PHE A 179 19.06 -16.89 -11.16
N SER A 180 19.65 -17.02 -12.36
CA SER A 180 19.65 -18.29 -13.10
C SER A 180 20.25 -19.48 -12.33
N PRO A 181 21.25 -19.31 -11.44
CA PRO A 181 21.81 -20.42 -10.65
C PRO A 181 20.80 -21.04 -9.68
N LEU A 182 19.75 -20.34 -9.27
CA LEU A 182 18.75 -20.91 -8.35
C LEU A 182 18.11 -22.18 -8.91
N LYS A 183 17.89 -22.22 -10.24
CA LYS A 183 17.41 -23.43 -10.90
C LYS A 183 18.52 -24.47 -11.10
N GLN A 184 19.67 -24.02 -11.60
CA GLN A 184 20.78 -24.90 -11.95
C GLN A 184 21.35 -25.63 -10.73
N GLN A 185 21.32 -24.98 -9.55
CA GLN A 185 21.84 -25.50 -8.29
C GLN A 185 20.73 -25.99 -7.34
N GLU A 186 19.57 -26.35 -7.87
CA GLU A 186 18.40 -26.76 -7.07
C GLU A 186 18.73 -27.88 -6.07
N GLY A 187 19.61 -28.83 -6.46
CA GLY A 187 20.09 -29.90 -5.57
C GLY A 187 20.88 -29.41 -4.34
N ASN A 188 21.53 -28.25 -4.43
CA ASN A 188 22.29 -27.62 -3.34
C ASN A 188 21.47 -26.62 -2.52
N ILE A 189 20.18 -26.45 -2.82
CA ILE A 189 19.30 -25.50 -2.17
C ILE A 189 18.25 -26.23 -1.32
N ARG A 190 18.12 -25.83 -0.07
CA ARG A 190 17.10 -26.29 0.90
C ARG A 190 15.81 -25.49 0.76
N PHE A 191 15.93 -24.16 0.61
CA PHE A 191 14.81 -23.23 0.67
C PHE A 191 15.14 -21.94 -0.05
N VAL A 192 14.18 -21.36 -0.75
CA VAL A 192 14.27 -20.02 -1.36
C VAL A 192 13.03 -19.23 -0.99
N PHE A 193 13.22 -18.02 -0.49
CA PHE A 193 12.15 -17.06 -0.26
C PHE A 193 12.47 -15.75 -0.97
N ILE A 194 11.56 -15.32 -1.84
CA ILE A 194 11.69 -14.11 -2.64
C ILE A 194 10.57 -13.16 -2.25
N THR A 195 10.92 -11.92 -1.92
CA THR A 195 9.91 -10.91 -1.61
C THR A 195 10.22 -9.56 -2.26
N GLY A 196 9.14 -8.80 -2.46
CA GLY A 196 9.15 -7.46 -3.03
C GLY A 196 7.79 -6.80 -2.90
N ILE A 197 7.63 -5.65 -3.54
CA ILE A 197 6.38 -4.90 -3.56
C ILE A 197 5.44 -5.46 -4.64
N SER A 198 5.97 -5.64 -5.83
CA SER A 198 5.20 -5.96 -7.03
C SER A 198 5.54 -7.35 -7.57
N LYS A 199 4.74 -7.81 -8.54
CA LYS A 199 5.07 -8.95 -9.41
C LYS A 199 5.87 -8.50 -10.65
N PHE A 200 6.57 -7.39 -10.53
CA PHE A 200 7.35 -6.82 -11.62
C PHE A 200 8.36 -7.84 -12.13
N SER A 201 8.32 -8.10 -13.43
CA SER A 201 9.25 -9.03 -14.07
C SER A 201 9.34 -10.46 -13.48
N GLN A 202 8.38 -10.86 -12.62
CA GLN A 202 8.38 -12.21 -12.05
C GLN A 202 8.48 -13.30 -13.13
N LEU A 203 7.73 -13.13 -14.23
CA LEU A 203 7.73 -14.07 -15.35
C LEU A 203 9.02 -13.98 -16.16
N SER A 204 9.67 -12.83 -16.25
CA SER A 204 10.88 -12.67 -17.06
C SER A 204 12.18 -12.94 -16.29
N ILE A 205 12.25 -12.53 -15.01
CA ILE A 205 13.43 -12.77 -14.16
C ILE A 205 13.45 -14.23 -13.67
N PHE A 206 12.31 -14.75 -13.25
CA PHE A 206 12.18 -16.11 -12.71
C PHE A 206 11.50 -17.09 -13.68
N SER A 207 11.49 -16.80 -14.98
CA SER A 207 10.87 -17.66 -16.00
C SER A 207 11.36 -19.11 -15.96
N GLU A 208 12.55 -19.32 -15.46
CA GLU A 208 13.13 -20.65 -15.32
C GLU A 208 12.69 -21.40 -14.05
N LEU A 209 12.16 -20.70 -13.02
CA LEU A 209 11.69 -21.31 -11.78
C LEU A 209 10.24 -21.78 -11.88
N ASN A 210 9.99 -22.85 -12.64
CA ASN A 210 8.63 -23.37 -12.89
C ASN A 210 7.93 -23.89 -11.61
N ASN A 211 8.67 -24.11 -10.53
CA ASN A 211 8.19 -24.64 -9.24
C ASN A 211 8.00 -23.55 -8.17
N LEU A 212 8.04 -22.28 -8.54
CA LEU A 212 7.86 -21.16 -7.62
C LEU A 212 6.41 -21.10 -7.10
N LYS A 213 6.24 -21.21 -5.78
CA LYS A 213 4.93 -21.12 -5.12
C LYS A 213 4.61 -19.66 -4.81
N ILE A 214 3.59 -19.15 -5.49
CA ILE A 214 3.09 -17.80 -5.27
C ILE A 214 2.21 -17.81 -4.02
N LEU A 215 2.56 -17.02 -3.01
CA LEU A 215 1.86 -16.95 -1.72
C LEU A 215 0.92 -15.75 -1.63
N THR A 216 1.05 -14.77 -2.50
CA THR A 216 0.46 -13.43 -2.42
C THR A 216 -1.05 -13.43 -2.15
N LEU A 217 -1.83 -14.27 -2.86
CA LEU A 217 -3.29 -14.36 -2.71
C LEU A 217 -3.76 -15.65 -2.02
N LYS A 218 -2.89 -16.31 -1.24
CA LYS A 218 -3.27 -17.51 -0.49
C LYS A 218 -3.71 -17.19 0.92
N ASP A 219 -4.84 -17.75 1.31
CA ASP A 219 -5.46 -17.52 2.63
C ASP A 219 -4.51 -17.85 3.79
N GLU A 220 -3.77 -18.97 3.70
CA GLU A 220 -2.87 -19.45 4.75
C GLU A 220 -1.67 -18.51 5.01
N TYR A 221 -1.35 -17.62 4.05
CA TYR A 221 -0.22 -16.69 4.13
C TYR A 221 -0.65 -15.21 4.11
N SER A 222 -1.95 -14.94 4.22
CA SER A 222 -2.47 -13.57 4.20
C SER A 222 -1.92 -12.71 5.34
N SER A 223 -1.78 -13.29 6.52
CA SER A 223 -1.30 -12.62 7.74
C SER A 223 0.20 -12.78 8.03
N CYS A 224 1.00 -13.35 7.09
CA CYS A 224 2.46 -13.51 7.30
C CYS A 224 3.20 -12.18 7.49
N CYS A 225 2.66 -11.10 6.92
CA CYS A 225 3.08 -9.73 7.12
C CYS A 225 1.87 -8.89 7.53
N GLY A 226 2.10 -7.80 8.28
CA GLY A 226 1.02 -6.98 8.82
C GLY A 226 0.56 -7.42 10.21
N ILE A 227 -0.44 -6.75 10.75
CA ILE A 227 -0.99 -7.02 12.08
C ILE A 227 -2.49 -7.31 11.93
N THR A 228 -2.96 -8.45 12.44
CA THR A 228 -4.39 -8.78 12.49
C THR A 228 -5.07 -8.05 13.65
N LYS A 229 -6.40 -7.98 13.64
CA LYS A 229 -7.15 -7.40 14.75
C LYS A 229 -6.89 -8.15 16.07
N SER A 230 -6.80 -9.47 16.03
CA SER A 230 -6.51 -10.29 17.20
C SER A 230 -5.12 -10.02 17.75
N GLU A 231 -4.11 -9.91 16.89
CA GLU A 231 -2.75 -9.55 17.28
C GLU A 231 -2.66 -8.13 17.85
N LEU A 232 -3.37 -7.16 17.23
CA LEU A 232 -3.42 -5.78 17.73
C LEU A 232 -3.97 -5.75 19.16
N THR A 233 -5.11 -6.38 19.42
CA THR A 233 -5.73 -6.40 20.73
C THR A 233 -4.95 -7.22 21.77
N GLN A 234 -4.22 -8.24 21.33
CA GLN A 234 -3.41 -9.08 22.21
C GLN A 234 -2.09 -8.42 22.61
N TYR A 235 -1.36 -7.86 21.64
CA TYR A 235 0.01 -7.39 21.85
C TYR A 235 0.10 -5.90 22.18
N PHE A 236 -0.91 -5.07 21.78
CA PHE A 236 -0.84 -3.61 21.87
C PHE A 236 -1.97 -3.01 22.73
N ARG A 237 -2.63 -3.82 23.55
CA ARG A 237 -3.77 -3.40 24.37
C ARG A 237 -3.45 -2.17 25.24
N GLU A 238 -2.32 -2.20 25.96
CA GLU A 238 -1.89 -1.09 26.83
C GLU A 238 -1.72 0.20 26.02
N GLY A 239 -1.10 0.14 24.83
CA GLY A 239 -0.94 1.30 23.96
C GLY A 239 -2.26 1.87 23.44
N ILE A 240 -3.25 1.01 23.15
CA ILE A 240 -4.60 1.45 22.77
C ILE A 240 -5.29 2.15 23.96
N GLU A 241 -5.16 1.61 25.17
CA GLU A 241 -5.69 2.21 26.40
C GLU A 241 -5.05 3.58 26.68
N GLU A 242 -3.73 3.71 26.53
CA GLU A 242 -3.02 4.98 26.67
C GLU A 242 -3.43 6.01 25.60
N MET A 243 -3.61 5.57 24.35
CA MET A 243 -4.07 6.41 23.25
C MET A 243 -5.52 6.87 23.47
N ALA A 244 -6.38 6.00 24.02
CA ALA A 244 -7.75 6.31 24.38
C ALA A 244 -7.80 7.42 25.46
N GLU A 245 -7.04 7.28 26.54
CA GLU A 245 -6.93 8.27 27.59
C GLU A 245 -6.44 9.63 27.06
N HIS A 246 -5.38 9.60 26.20
CA HIS A 246 -4.82 10.82 25.62
C HIS A 246 -5.84 11.61 24.79
N ASN A 247 -6.70 10.90 24.03
CA ASN A 247 -7.68 11.51 23.14
C ASN A 247 -9.06 11.72 23.78
N GLY A 248 -9.25 11.33 25.06
CA GLY A 248 -10.55 11.44 25.73
C GLY A 248 -11.61 10.48 25.15
N LEU A 249 -11.18 9.34 24.60
CA LEU A 249 -12.02 8.31 23.98
C LEU A 249 -12.10 7.08 24.87
N THR A 250 -13.09 6.22 24.62
CA THR A 250 -13.11 4.87 25.14
C THR A 250 -12.16 3.96 24.34
N TYR A 251 -11.82 2.81 24.93
CA TYR A 251 -11.03 1.78 24.22
C TYR A 251 -11.67 1.35 22.90
N GLU A 252 -12.98 1.12 22.91
CA GLU A 252 -13.76 0.69 21.75
C GLU A 252 -13.79 1.76 20.65
N GLU A 253 -13.97 3.02 21.00
CA GLU A 253 -13.94 4.15 20.04
C GLU A 253 -12.54 4.29 19.43
N THR A 254 -11.49 4.20 20.25
CA THR A 254 -10.10 4.24 19.77
C THR A 254 -9.81 3.08 18.81
N LEU A 255 -10.22 1.86 19.17
CA LEU A 255 -10.05 0.69 18.30
C LEU A 255 -10.82 0.84 16.99
N GLN A 256 -12.03 1.42 17.03
CA GLN A 256 -12.81 1.71 15.83
C GLN A 256 -12.13 2.74 14.94
N GLN A 257 -11.60 3.82 15.50
CA GLN A 257 -10.84 4.82 14.75
C GLN A 257 -9.55 4.25 14.16
N LEU A 258 -8.78 3.47 14.92
CA LEU A 258 -7.60 2.77 14.40
C LEU A 258 -7.97 1.86 13.23
N LYS A 259 -9.11 1.18 13.31
CA LYS A 259 -9.61 0.35 12.23
C LYS A 259 -9.95 1.16 10.98
N GLN A 260 -10.66 2.27 11.12
CA GLN A 260 -11.03 3.15 10.00
C GLN A 260 -9.80 3.75 9.31
N HIS A 261 -8.77 4.14 10.09
CA HIS A 261 -7.58 4.80 9.56
C HIS A 261 -6.55 3.83 8.97
N TYR A 262 -6.31 2.65 9.59
CA TYR A 262 -5.11 1.85 9.28
C TYR A 262 -5.36 0.38 8.95
N ASP A 263 -6.60 -0.12 9.11
CA ASP A 263 -7.01 -1.49 8.76
C ASP A 263 -7.42 -1.61 7.30
N GLY A 264 -8.01 -2.74 6.96
CA GLY A 264 -8.75 -2.95 5.73
C GLY A 264 -7.92 -3.43 4.55
N TYR A 265 -6.63 -3.69 4.72
CA TYR A 265 -5.87 -4.43 3.72
C TYR A 265 -6.30 -5.89 3.71
N HIS A 266 -6.69 -6.39 2.55
CA HIS A 266 -7.21 -7.74 2.36
C HIS A 266 -6.44 -8.44 1.24
N PHE A 267 -5.74 -9.51 1.58
CA PHE A 267 -4.77 -10.15 0.66
C PHE A 267 -5.28 -11.45 0.04
N SER A 268 -6.44 -11.96 0.43
CA SER A 268 -7.06 -13.14 -0.17
C SER A 268 -8.57 -13.16 0.06
N ILE A 269 -9.30 -14.03 -0.63
CA ILE A 269 -10.77 -14.02 -0.61
C ILE A 269 -11.36 -14.31 0.78
N ASN A 270 -10.74 -15.20 1.55
CA ASN A 270 -11.28 -15.66 2.84
C ASN A 270 -10.41 -15.20 4.03
N SER A 271 -9.48 -14.27 3.84
CA SER A 271 -8.67 -13.73 4.93
C SER A 271 -9.41 -12.66 5.72
N GLU A 272 -8.93 -12.38 6.92
CA GLU A 272 -9.30 -11.18 7.66
C GLU A 272 -8.60 -9.94 7.11
N ASP A 273 -9.11 -8.76 7.49
CA ASP A 273 -8.43 -7.49 7.22
C ASP A 273 -7.15 -7.37 8.05
N ILE A 274 -6.16 -6.70 7.48
CA ILE A 274 -4.81 -6.56 8.05
C ILE A 274 -4.48 -5.08 8.19
N PHE A 275 -4.04 -4.68 9.39
CA PHE A 275 -3.48 -3.37 9.65
C PHE A 275 -2.09 -3.21 9.05
N ASN A 276 -1.79 -2.01 8.55
CA ASN A 276 -0.43 -1.64 8.23
C ASN A 276 0.40 -1.50 9.52
N PRO A 277 1.47 -2.29 9.72
CA PRO A 277 2.24 -2.26 10.96
C PRO A 277 2.90 -0.92 11.23
N TYR A 278 3.40 -0.27 10.18
CA TYR A 278 4.09 1.00 10.31
C TYR A 278 3.15 2.10 10.80
N SER A 279 1.96 2.22 10.19
CA SER A 279 0.98 3.23 10.59
C SER A 279 0.48 2.98 12.01
N ILE A 280 0.13 1.74 12.36
CA ILE A 280 -0.34 1.38 13.70
C ILE A 280 0.71 1.67 14.78
N ILE A 281 1.96 1.26 14.55
CA ILE A 281 3.03 1.43 15.55
C ILE A 281 3.32 2.92 15.79
N ASN A 282 3.37 3.73 14.74
CA ASN A 282 3.56 5.17 14.88
C ASN A 282 2.34 5.85 15.55
N ALA A 283 1.12 5.47 15.17
CA ALA A 283 -0.08 6.03 15.79
C ALA A 283 -0.17 5.75 17.29
N LEU A 284 0.22 4.55 17.72
CA LEU A 284 0.26 4.20 19.15
C LEU A 284 1.41 4.90 19.89
N ASP A 285 2.56 5.13 19.25
CA ASP A 285 3.69 5.83 19.85
C ASP A 285 3.39 7.32 20.02
N ASP A 286 2.88 7.97 18.97
CA ASP A 286 2.51 9.39 18.99
C ASP A 286 1.18 9.65 19.73
N LYS A 287 0.34 8.61 19.90
CA LYS A 287 -1.05 8.69 20.42
C LYS A 287 -1.97 9.57 19.56
N GLU A 288 -1.71 9.62 18.26
CA GLU A 288 -2.42 10.45 17.29
C GLU A 288 -2.89 9.65 16.06
N PHE A 289 -3.97 10.12 15.41
CA PHE A 289 -4.51 9.55 14.16
C PHE A 289 -3.99 10.33 12.95
N ASN A 290 -2.68 10.25 12.68
CA ASN A 290 -2.03 10.94 11.57
C ASN A 290 -1.84 10.03 10.35
N SER A 291 -1.49 10.62 9.20
CA SER A 291 -1.13 9.91 7.99
C SER A 291 0.36 9.57 8.00
N TYR A 292 0.72 8.34 8.33
CA TYR A 292 2.11 7.87 8.46
C TYR A 292 2.64 7.21 7.18
N TRP A 293 1.80 6.52 6.45
CA TRP A 293 2.22 5.72 5.30
C TRP A 293 2.78 6.58 4.16
N PHE A 294 2.17 7.75 3.92
CA PHE A 294 2.55 8.69 2.87
C PHE A 294 3.84 9.49 3.14
N THR A 295 4.30 9.56 4.37
CA THR A 295 5.54 10.30 4.72
C THR A 295 6.79 9.81 3.98
N SER A 296 6.72 8.66 3.30
CA SER A 296 7.84 8.01 2.61
C SER A 296 7.94 8.27 1.12
N GLY A 297 7.13 9.12 0.55
CA GLY A 297 7.23 9.54 -0.85
C GLY A 297 5.88 9.64 -1.56
N THR A 298 5.69 10.74 -2.28
CA THR A 298 4.53 11.00 -3.12
C THR A 298 4.48 10.00 -4.28
N PRO A 299 3.31 9.47 -4.64
CA PRO A 299 3.17 8.52 -5.75
C PRO A 299 3.20 9.21 -7.13
N THR A 300 4.16 10.11 -7.37
CA THR A 300 4.24 10.97 -8.56
C THR A 300 4.09 10.17 -9.85
N PHE A 301 4.81 9.05 -9.96
CA PHE A 301 4.71 8.17 -11.12
C PHE A 301 3.28 7.63 -11.35
N LEU A 302 2.56 7.27 -10.27
CA LEU A 302 1.17 6.79 -10.39
C LEU A 302 0.23 7.90 -10.83
N ILE A 303 0.44 9.12 -10.35
CA ILE A 303 -0.36 10.30 -10.74
C ILE A 303 -0.13 10.62 -12.23
N GLU A 304 1.11 10.61 -12.69
CA GLU A 304 1.46 10.78 -14.11
C GLU A 304 0.83 9.69 -14.98
N LEU A 305 0.87 8.43 -14.52
CA LEU A 305 0.24 7.31 -15.22
C LEU A 305 -1.29 7.48 -15.31
N MET A 306 -1.94 7.91 -14.24
CA MET A 306 -3.38 8.18 -14.25
C MET A 306 -3.74 9.27 -15.24
N GLN A 307 -2.96 10.36 -15.30
CA GLN A 307 -3.15 11.43 -16.28
C GLN A 307 -3.02 10.93 -17.71
N GLN A 308 -1.96 10.17 -18.02
CA GLN A 308 -1.76 9.58 -19.34
C GLN A 308 -2.93 8.69 -19.78
N LYS A 309 -3.65 8.10 -18.81
CA LYS A 309 -4.81 7.23 -19.04
C LYS A 309 -6.16 7.93 -18.87
N ASN A 310 -6.18 9.23 -18.61
CA ASN A 310 -7.38 10.02 -18.30
C ASN A 310 -8.24 9.39 -17.18
N LEU A 311 -7.59 8.86 -16.14
CA LEU A 311 -8.26 8.32 -14.97
C LEU A 311 -8.29 9.35 -13.85
N ASP A 312 -9.40 9.39 -13.14
CA ASP A 312 -9.60 10.23 -11.95
C ASP A 312 -9.86 9.38 -10.69
N MET A 313 -10.06 10.05 -9.55
CA MET A 313 -10.34 9.38 -8.27
C MET A 313 -11.64 8.58 -8.29
N MET A 314 -12.64 8.99 -9.07
CA MET A 314 -13.90 8.27 -9.17
C MET A 314 -13.71 6.91 -9.86
N ASP A 315 -12.79 6.83 -10.83
CA ASP A 315 -12.46 5.57 -11.51
C ASP A 315 -11.78 4.56 -10.60
N LEU A 316 -11.21 5.00 -9.48
CA LEU A 316 -10.54 4.15 -8.47
C LEU A 316 -11.46 3.71 -7.33
N ASN A 317 -12.64 4.30 -7.22
CA ASN A 317 -13.51 4.10 -6.06
C ASN A 317 -14.22 2.74 -6.08
N ASP A 318 -14.56 2.19 -7.26
CA ASP A 318 -15.37 0.98 -7.41
C ASP A 318 -14.90 0.12 -8.59
N ILE A 319 -13.77 -0.58 -8.42
CA ILE A 319 -13.19 -1.37 -9.50
C ILE A 319 -13.59 -2.84 -9.39
N TRP A 320 -14.33 -3.33 -10.38
CA TRP A 320 -14.57 -4.76 -10.56
C TRP A 320 -13.56 -5.36 -11.54
N ALA A 321 -12.80 -6.35 -11.10
CA ALA A 321 -11.73 -6.94 -11.89
C ALA A 321 -11.58 -8.44 -11.64
N ARG A 322 -11.15 -9.19 -12.66
CA ARG A 322 -10.65 -10.55 -12.47
C ARG A 322 -9.23 -10.51 -11.94
N ALA A 323 -8.79 -11.54 -11.21
CA ALA A 323 -7.42 -11.63 -10.69
C ALA A 323 -6.36 -11.34 -11.75
N LYS A 324 -6.54 -11.87 -12.97
CA LYS A 324 -5.64 -11.63 -14.12
C LYS A 324 -5.55 -10.16 -14.60
N ARG A 325 -6.32 -9.23 -14.03
CA ARG A 325 -6.20 -7.79 -14.31
C ARG A 325 -5.29 -7.08 -13.32
N PHE A 326 -5.30 -7.45 -12.05
CA PHE A 326 -4.58 -6.74 -10.99
C PHE A 326 -3.41 -7.55 -10.38
N ASP A 327 -3.48 -8.87 -10.46
CA ASP A 327 -2.45 -9.78 -9.94
C ASP A 327 -1.54 -10.28 -11.09
N VAL A 328 -1.02 -9.35 -11.87
CA VAL A 328 -0.18 -9.61 -13.05
C VAL A 328 1.15 -8.86 -12.94
N PRO A 329 2.18 -9.29 -13.71
CA PRO A 329 3.41 -8.53 -13.85
C PRO A 329 3.15 -7.12 -14.41
N THR A 330 3.86 -6.13 -13.86
CA THR A 330 3.70 -4.70 -14.21
C THR A 330 4.75 -4.22 -15.23
N GLU A 331 5.24 -5.09 -16.10
CA GLU A 331 6.32 -4.80 -17.06
C GLU A 331 5.92 -3.83 -18.18
N THR A 332 4.66 -3.92 -18.61
CA THR A 332 4.07 -3.01 -19.59
C THR A 332 2.85 -2.36 -18.97
N ILE A 333 3.02 -1.16 -18.44
CA ILE A 333 1.96 -0.46 -17.73
C ILE A 333 0.99 0.15 -18.72
N THR A 334 0.02 -0.62 -19.16
CA THR A 334 -1.11 -0.13 -19.94
C THR A 334 -2.35 0.15 -19.07
N ASP A 335 -2.43 -0.50 -17.91
CA ASP A 335 -3.50 -0.37 -16.90
C ASP A 335 -2.85 -0.03 -15.54
N PRO A 336 -3.20 1.05 -14.85
CA PRO A 336 -2.63 1.42 -13.55
C PRO A 336 -3.10 0.51 -12.40
N VAL A 337 -4.20 -0.21 -12.55
CA VAL A 337 -4.81 -1.04 -11.49
C VAL A 337 -3.84 -2.06 -10.88
N PRO A 338 -3.03 -2.81 -11.67
CA PRO A 338 -2.02 -3.71 -11.10
C PRO A 338 -1.01 -3.00 -10.21
N VAL A 339 -0.53 -1.83 -10.64
CA VAL A 339 0.46 -1.06 -9.87
C VAL A 339 -0.16 -0.52 -8.59
N LEU A 340 -1.36 0.06 -8.67
CA LEU A 340 -2.10 0.56 -7.51
C LEU A 340 -2.38 -0.55 -6.49
N PHE A 341 -2.80 -1.73 -6.94
CA PHE A 341 -3.07 -2.87 -6.06
C PHE A 341 -1.79 -3.40 -5.40
N GLN A 342 -0.75 -3.64 -6.17
CA GLN A 342 0.50 -4.21 -5.65
C GLN A 342 1.27 -3.24 -4.76
N SER A 343 1.19 -1.93 -5.05
CA SER A 343 1.76 -0.88 -4.20
C SER A 343 0.95 -0.59 -2.94
N GLY A 344 -0.29 -1.10 -2.83
CA GLY A 344 -1.13 -0.99 -1.64
C GLY A 344 -2.07 0.22 -1.61
N TYR A 345 -2.25 0.92 -2.74
CA TYR A 345 -3.29 1.95 -2.85
C TYR A 345 -4.69 1.35 -3.01
N LEU A 346 -4.77 0.18 -3.64
CA LEU A 346 -6.00 -0.60 -3.74
C LEU A 346 -5.84 -1.94 -3.00
N THR A 347 -6.96 -2.47 -2.53
CA THR A 347 -7.04 -3.79 -1.91
C THR A 347 -8.32 -4.51 -2.30
N ILE A 348 -8.43 -5.79 -1.99
CA ILE A 348 -9.66 -6.57 -2.17
C ILE A 348 -10.65 -6.13 -1.10
N LYS A 349 -11.85 -5.69 -1.50
CA LYS A 349 -12.98 -5.38 -0.59
C LYS A 349 -14.12 -6.38 -0.70
N GLY A 350 -14.09 -7.23 -1.72
CA GLY A 350 -15.09 -8.27 -1.91
C GLY A 350 -14.80 -9.17 -3.09
N TYR A 351 -15.56 -10.26 -3.18
CA TYR A 351 -15.49 -11.21 -4.28
C TYR A 351 -16.88 -11.76 -4.61
N ASP A 352 -17.31 -11.54 -5.85
CA ASP A 352 -18.52 -12.15 -6.38
C ASP A 352 -18.18 -13.53 -6.96
N LYS A 353 -18.65 -14.61 -6.30
CA LYS A 353 -18.41 -16.00 -6.71
C LYS A 353 -19.11 -16.34 -8.02
N GLN A 354 -20.27 -15.74 -8.33
CA GLN A 354 -21.04 -16.04 -9.53
C GLN A 354 -20.37 -15.44 -10.78
N LEU A 355 -19.87 -14.21 -10.66
CA LEU A 355 -19.18 -13.50 -11.73
C LEU A 355 -17.67 -13.82 -11.80
N GLY A 356 -17.09 -14.38 -10.74
CA GLY A 356 -15.64 -14.58 -10.64
C GLY A 356 -14.87 -13.25 -10.62
N MET A 357 -15.46 -12.21 -10.01
CA MET A 357 -14.95 -10.84 -10.01
C MET A 357 -14.59 -10.39 -8.60
N TYR A 358 -13.45 -9.74 -8.47
CA TYR A 358 -13.02 -9.04 -7.26
C TYR A 358 -13.49 -7.60 -7.29
N TYR A 359 -13.93 -7.11 -6.15
CA TYR A 359 -14.18 -5.71 -5.90
C TYR A 359 -12.96 -5.10 -5.23
N LEU A 360 -12.35 -4.11 -5.87
CA LEU A 360 -11.16 -3.41 -5.39
C LEU A 360 -11.53 -1.96 -5.04
N SER A 361 -10.99 -1.48 -3.92
CA SER A 361 -11.10 -0.08 -3.49
C SER A 361 -9.94 0.27 -2.58
N PHE A 362 -9.88 1.51 -2.09
CA PHE A 362 -8.90 1.94 -1.11
C PHE A 362 -9.00 1.12 0.18
N PRO A 363 -7.87 0.75 0.83
CA PRO A 363 -7.91 -0.06 2.04
C PRO A 363 -8.59 0.68 3.20
N ASN A 364 -8.26 1.94 3.41
CA ASN A 364 -8.66 2.72 4.58
C ASN A 364 -8.61 4.24 4.31
N GLN A 365 -8.95 5.02 5.33
CA GLN A 365 -8.99 6.48 5.25
C GLN A 365 -7.59 7.08 5.03
N GLU A 366 -6.56 6.59 5.72
CA GLU A 366 -5.18 7.07 5.55
C GLU A 366 -4.74 7.05 4.08
N VAL A 367 -4.93 5.89 3.41
CA VAL A 367 -4.51 5.73 2.01
C VAL A 367 -5.37 6.55 1.07
N ARG A 368 -6.68 6.54 1.27
CA ARG A 368 -7.64 7.28 0.44
C ARG A 368 -7.38 8.79 0.52
N GLN A 369 -7.25 9.32 1.74
CA GLN A 369 -7.02 10.74 2.00
C GLN A 369 -5.64 11.19 1.49
N GLY A 370 -4.58 10.47 1.84
CA GLY A 370 -3.23 10.85 1.42
C GLY A 370 -3.03 10.74 -0.10
N PHE A 371 -3.70 9.81 -0.77
CA PHE A 371 -3.68 9.76 -2.24
C PHE A 371 -4.40 10.95 -2.86
N SER A 372 -5.57 11.33 -2.33
CA SER A 372 -6.32 12.51 -2.75
C SER A 372 -5.55 13.80 -2.53
N GLU A 373 -4.85 13.92 -1.39
CA GLU A 373 -3.96 15.04 -1.08
C GLU A 373 -2.81 15.14 -2.08
N SER A 374 -2.16 14.02 -2.39
CA SER A 374 -1.10 13.95 -3.39
C SER A 374 -1.59 14.36 -4.79
N LEU A 375 -2.81 13.98 -5.17
CA LEU A 375 -3.43 14.43 -6.42
C LEU A 375 -3.71 15.94 -6.41
N CYS A 376 -4.27 16.47 -5.32
CA CYS A 376 -4.51 17.90 -5.19
C CYS A 376 -3.21 18.70 -5.28
N GLN A 377 -2.14 18.28 -4.59
CA GLN A 377 -0.81 18.92 -4.67
C GLN A 377 -0.23 18.88 -6.09
N TYR A 378 -0.43 17.79 -6.79
CA TYR A 378 0.07 17.66 -8.17
C TYR A 378 -0.71 18.55 -9.13
N TYR A 379 -2.03 18.64 -8.99
CA TYR A 379 -2.88 19.46 -9.85
C TYR A 379 -2.82 20.96 -9.52
N THR A 380 -2.55 21.30 -8.27
CA THR A 380 -2.36 22.67 -7.81
C THR A 380 -0.95 22.83 -7.26
N PRO A 381 0.09 22.97 -8.10
CA PRO A 381 1.44 23.27 -7.63
C PRO A 381 1.45 24.68 -7.05
N SER A 382 0.96 24.81 -5.86
CA SER A 382 0.71 26.05 -5.15
C SER A 382 1.70 26.23 -3.99
N GLU A 383 1.79 27.44 -3.48
CA GLU A 383 2.65 27.77 -2.36
C GLU A 383 2.29 26.96 -1.11
N VAL A 384 3.30 26.66 -0.29
CA VAL A 384 3.14 25.97 0.99
C VAL A 384 2.05 26.66 1.83
N GLY A 385 1.00 25.93 2.22
CA GLY A 385 -0.09 26.42 3.09
C GLY A 385 -1.46 26.59 2.43
N GLU A 386 -1.60 26.42 1.11
CA GLU A 386 -2.92 26.55 0.45
C GLU A 386 -3.85 25.36 0.73
N LEU A 387 -3.30 24.15 0.81
CA LEU A 387 -4.05 22.98 1.26
C LEU A 387 -4.51 23.13 2.72
N ASP A 388 -3.64 23.66 3.59
CA ASP A 388 -3.99 23.93 4.97
C ASP A 388 -5.11 24.97 5.08
N ALA A 389 -5.13 25.97 4.21
CA ALA A 389 -6.18 26.99 4.19
C ALA A 389 -7.56 26.43 3.83
N ILE A 390 -7.65 25.54 2.83
CA ILE A 390 -8.95 24.90 2.47
C ILE A 390 -9.40 23.92 3.56
N VAL A 391 -8.47 23.14 4.14
CA VAL A 391 -8.76 22.25 5.27
C VAL A 391 -9.27 23.04 6.48
N TYR A 392 -8.61 24.14 6.83
CA TYR A 392 -9.05 25.01 7.92
C TYR A 392 -10.43 25.60 7.66
N ALA A 393 -10.66 26.14 6.45
CA ALA A 393 -11.95 26.70 6.07
C ALA A 393 -13.07 25.67 6.16
N TYR A 394 -12.83 24.45 5.70
CA TYR A 394 -13.78 23.35 5.77
C TYR A 394 -14.11 22.96 7.21
N LYS A 395 -13.09 22.68 8.03
CA LYS A 395 -13.28 22.31 9.44
C LYS A 395 -14.03 23.38 10.20
N LYS A 396 -13.66 24.65 10.04
CA LYS A 396 -14.31 25.77 10.71
C LYS A 396 -15.75 25.98 10.27
N ASN A 397 -16.00 26.05 8.97
CA ASN A 397 -17.32 26.43 8.45
C ASN A 397 -18.27 25.23 8.44
N VAL A 398 -17.85 24.08 7.91
CA VAL A 398 -18.73 22.92 7.72
C VAL A 398 -18.81 22.05 8.99
N LEU A 399 -17.67 21.57 9.51
CA LEU A 399 -17.72 20.62 10.63
C LEU A 399 -18.13 21.29 11.95
N ILE A 400 -17.58 22.46 12.26
CA ILE A 400 -17.87 23.16 13.53
C ILE A 400 -19.19 23.92 13.44
N ASN A 401 -19.39 24.72 12.38
CA ASN A 401 -20.53 25.65 12.29
C ASN A 401 -21.73 25.10 11.48
N ASP A 402 -21.58 23.98 10.78
CA ASP A 402 -22.59 23.40 9.88
C ASP A 402 -23.04 24.40 8.78
N ASP A 403 -22.12 25.21 8.28
CA ASP A 403 -22.35 26.32 7.35
C ASP A 403 -21.61 26.07 6.02
N MET A 404 -22.26 25.36 5.11
CA MET A 404 -21.74 25.11 3.76
C MET A 404 -21.68 26.40 2.93
N GLU A 405 -22.61 27.35 3.14
CA GLU A 405 -22.63 28.63 2.42
C GLU A 405 -21.35 29.43 2.66
N ALA A 406 -20.90 29.49 3.91
CA ALA A 406 -19.64 30.16 4.27
C ALA A 406 -18.40 29.44 3.71
N PHE A 407 -18.50 28.14 3.41
CA PHE A 407 -17.40 27.38 2.81
C PHE A 407 -17.27 27.54 1.30
N MET A 408 -18.37 27.72 0.58
CA MET A 408 -18.40 27.76 -0.88
C MET A 408 -17.43 28.78 -1.53
N PRO A 409 -17.25 30.00 -1.01
CA PRO A 409 -16.26 30.95 -1.55
C PRO A 409 -14.82 30.41 -1.47
N HIS A 410 -14.49 29.66 -0.40
CA HIS A 410 -13.17 29.04 -0.23
C HIS A 410 -12.99 27.87 -1.21
N LEU A 411 -14.03 27.06 -1.40
CA LEU A 411 -14.04 25.98 -2.39
C LEU A 411 -13.83 26.53 -3.80
N LYS A 412 -14.55 27.60 -4.17
CA LYS A 412 -14.39 28.28 -5.46
C LYS A 412 -12.96 28.80 -5.63
N ALA A 413 -12.43 29.53 -4.65
CA ALA A 413 -11.07 30.08 -4.72
C ALA A 413 -9.98 28.99 -4.84
N PHE A 414 -10.17 27.85 -4.19
CA PHE A 414 -9.29 26.70 -4.34
C PHE A 414 -9.43 26.07 -5.73
N TYR A 415 -10.66 25.94 -6.21
CA TYR A 415 -10.96 25.41 -7.54
C TYR A 415 -10.36 26.28 -8.67
N ASP A 416 -10.40 27.60 -8.54
CA ASP A 416 -9.87 28.56 -9.53
C ASP A 416 -8.36 28.39 -9.78
N LYS A 417 -7.63 27.70 -8.90
CA LYS A 417 -6.19 27.45 -9.01
C LYS A 417 -5.83 26.22 -9.84
N PHE A 418 -6.79 25.37 -10.17
CA PHE A 418 -6.53 24.20 -11.00
C PHE A 418 -6.12 24.62 -12.40
N PRO A 419 -4.97 24.15 -12.93
CA PRO A 419 -4.49 24.52 -14.24
C PRO A 419 -5.46 24.13 -15.35
N TYR A 420 -5.69 25.02 -16.30
CA TYR A 420 -6.58 24.79 -17.44
C TYR A 420 -6.19 23.58 -18.30
N THR A 421 -4.92 23.17 -18.26
CA THR A 421 -4.41 22.00 -18.98
C THR A 421 -4.95 20.67 -18.47
N ILE A 422 -5.45 20.66 -17.24
CA ILE A 422 -5.98 19.48 -16.56
C ILE A 422 -7.50 19.42 -16.69
N ILE A 423 -8.14 20.57 -16.87
CA ILE A 423 -9.61 20.70 -16.91
C ILE A 423 -10.15 20.22 -18.25
N ASN A 424 -10.74 19.03 -18.27
CA ASN A 424 -11.63 18.60 -19.33
C ASN A 424 -12.99 19.29 -19.16
N ASN A 425 -13.44 20.07 -20.15
CA ASN A 425 -14.67 20.86 -20.07
C ASN A 425 -15.93 19.96 -20.16
N ASN A 426 -16.16 19.11 -19.16
CA ASN A 426 -17.38 18.31 -19.03
C ASN A 426 -17.78 18.16 -17.56
N GLU A 427 -19.06 17.90 -17.30
CA GLU A 427 -19.65 17.80 -15.97
C GLU A 427 -18.96 16.75 -15.09
N ARG A 428 -18.62 15.58 -15.67
CA ARG A 428 -17.89 14.51 -14.97
C ARG A 428 -16.54 14.97 -14.41
N HIS A 429 -15.79 15.77 -15.15
CA HIS A 429 -14.49 16.25 -14.68
C HIS A 429 -14.64 17.15 -13.45
N TYR A 430 -15.61 18.07 -13.48
CA TYR A 430 -15.89 18.95 -12.34
C TYR A 430 -16.34 18.15 -11.11
N GLN A 431 -17.16 17.12 -11.32
CA GLN A 431 -17.54 16.17 -10.28
C GLN A 431 -16.33 15.45 -9.67
N ALA A 432 -15.41 14.95 -10.50
CA ALA A 432 -14.21 14.25 -10.05
C ALA A 432 -13.28 15.14 -9.20
N VAL A 433 -13.13 16.41 -9.59
CA VAL A 433 -12.34 17.39 -8.81
C VAL A 433 -12.97 17.65 -7.45
N ILE A 434 -14.28 17.92 -7.39
CA ILE A 434 -14.99 18.14 -6.12
C ILE A 434 -14.91 16.88 -5.23
N PHE A 435 -15.12 15.72 -5.82
CA PHE A 435 -14.96 14.44 -5.12
C PHE A 435 -13.57 14.29 -4.51
N THR A 436 -12.52 14.60 -5.27
CA THR A 436 -11.13 14.53 -4.81
C THR A 436 -10.88 15.49 -3.64
N ILE A 437 -11.40 16.72 -3.72
CA ILE A 437 -11.27 17.74 -2.66
C ILE A 437 -11.94 17.25 -1.36
N PHE A 438 -13.21 16.84 -1.41
CA PHE A 438 -13.89 16.37 -0.21
C PHE A 438 -13.28 15.07 0.35
N THR A 439 -12.77 14.19 -0.50
CA THR A 439 -12.03 12.99 -0.05
C THR A 439 -10.73 13.36 0.65
N MET A 440 -9.98 14.35 0.13
CA MET A 440 -8.79 14.91 0.79
C MET A 440 -9.13 15.52 2.16
N LEU A 441 -10.30 16.15 2.28
CA LEU A 441 -10.78 16.71 3.57
C LEU A 441 -11.19 15.63 4.59
N GLY A 442 -11.13 14.35 4.21
CA GLY A 442 -11.34 13.21 5.12
C GLY A 442 -12.79 12.72 5.22
N GLU A 443 -13.67 13.19 4.36
CA GLU A 443 -15.10 12.92 4.45
C GLU A 443 -15.55 11.62 3.75
N ASP A 444 -16.68 11.04 4.22
CA ASP A 444 -17.37 9.94 3.52
C ASP A 444 -18.20 10.51 2.36
N VAL A 445 -17.57 10.51 1.20
CA VAL A 445 -18.14 11.04 -0.04
C VAL A 445 -18.56 9.91 -0.95
N LYS A 446 -19.82 9.92 -1.39
CA LYS A 446 -20.33 8.99 -2.40
C LYS A 446 -20.67 9.73 -3.68
N VAL A 447 -20.17 9.24 -4.80
CA VAL A 447 -20.51 9.73 -6.13
C VAL A 447 -21.51 8.80 -6.80
N GLU A 448 -22.32 9.36 -7.71
CA GLU A 448 -23.27 8.60 -8.52
C GLU A 448 -24.22 7.73 -7.66
N HIS A 449 -24.64 8.27 -6.49
CA HIS A 449 -25.47 7.53 -5.54
C HIS A 449 -26.85 7.25 -6.11
N THR A 450 -27.12 5.97 -6.39
CA THR A 450 -28.40 5.54 -6.97
C THR A 450 -29.51 5.55 -5.93
N THR A 451 -30.62 6.19 -6.26
CA THR A 451 -31.87 6.21 -5.50
C THR A 451 -33.01 5.58 -6.30
N SER A 452 -34.20 5.41 -5.70
CA SER A 452 -35.39 4.94 -6.41
C SER A 452 -35.82 5.88 -7.57
N ASP A 453 -35.49 7.15 -7.47
CA ASP A 453 -36.02 8.20 -8.34
C ASP A 453 -34.94 8.80 -9.28
N GLY A 454 -33.68 8.33 -9.14
CA GLY A 454 -32.58 8.79 -9.99
C GLY A 454 -31.22 8.55 -9.37
N ARG A 455 -30.25 9.34 -9.81
CA ARG A 455 -28.84 9.24 -9.36
C ARG A 455 -28.36 10.61 -8.93
N ILE A 456 -27.88 10.70 -7.70
CA ILE A 456 -27.32 11.91 -7.10
C ILE A 456 -25.85 12.01 -7.51
N ASP A 457 -25.41 13.17 -7.97
CA ASP A 457 -24.04 13.35 -8.41
C ASP A 457 -23.02 13.14 -7.28
N LEU A 458 -23.30 13.73 -6.08
CA LEU A 458 -22.41 13.57 -4.93
C LEU A 458 -23.20 13.70 -3.62
N VAL A 459 -22.91 12.82 -2.67
CA VAL A 459 -23.43 12.86 -1.29
C VAL A 459 -22.27 12.95 -0.33
N LEU A 460 -22.26 13.98 0.51
CA LEU A 460 -21.30 14.20 1.57
C LEU A 460 -22.00 14.02 2.92
N LYS A 461 -21.45 13.19 3.79
CA LYS A 461 -22.00 12.94 5.13
C LYS A 461 -21.03 13.43 6.19
N THR A 462 -21.48 14.37 7.02
CA THR A 462 -20.82 14.80 8.24
C THR A 462 -21.56 14.26 9.47
N ASP A 463 -21.06 14.51 10.67
CA ASP A 463 -21.76 14.12 11.90
C ASP A 463 -23.11 14.84 12.08
N LYS A 464 -23.26 16.06 11.52
CA LYS A 464 -24.44 16.90 11.69
C LYS A 464 -25.39 16.87 10.50
N SER A 465 -24.85 16.83 9.29
CA SER A 465 -25.62 17.04 8.07
C SER A 465 -25.27 16.04 6.97
N ILE A 466 -26.24 15.84 6.08
CA ILE A 466 -26.07 15.13 4.80
C ILE A 466 -26.24 16.17 3.70
N PHE A 467 -25.17 16.44 2.97
CA PHE A 467 -25.19 17.34 1.83
C PHE A 467 -25.40 16.57 0.55
N ILE A 468 -26.44 16.95 -0.22
CA ILE A 468 -26.78 16.38 -1.52
C ILE A 468 -26.36 17.40 -2.58
N PHE A 469 -25.36 17.05 -3.39
CA PHE A 469 -24.89 17.92 -4.46
C PHE A 469 -25.44 17.46 -5.81
N GLU A 470 -25.90 18.41 -6.59
CA GLU A 470 -26.18 18.26 -8.00
C GLU A 470 -25.35 19.29 -8.78
N LEU A 471 -24.65 18.84 -9.80
CA LEU A 471 -23.70 19.63 -10.56
C LEU A 471 -24.24 19.90 -11.95
N LYS A 472 -24.04 21.10 -12.45
CA LYS A 472 -24.39 21.47 -13.83
C LYS A 472 -23.22 22.17 -14.51
N TYR A 473 -23.11 21.95 -15.78
CA TYR A 473 -22.13 22.61 -16.64
C TYR A 473 -22.86 23.44 -17.71
N LYS A 474 -22.54 24.74 -17.80
CA LYS A 474 -23.17 25.69 -18.74
C LYS A 474 -24.69 25.81 -18.56
N LYS A 475 -25.19 25.78 -17.34
CA LYS A 475 -26.62 25.96 -17.03
C LYS A 475 -26.79 27.00 -15.93
N SER A 476 -27.47 26.69 -14.84
CA SER A 476 -27.55 27.49 -13.61
C SER A 476 -27.68 26.59 -12.39
N ALA A 477 -27.31 27.11 -11.22
CA ALA A 477 -27.49 26.40 -9.96
C ALA A 477 -28.98 26.14 -9.65
N ASP A 478 -29.89 26.99 -10.09
CA ASP A 478 -31.36 26.77 -9.96
C ASP A 478 -31.83 25.52 -10.69
N ILE A 479 -31.26 25.20 -11.86
CA ILE A 479 -31.56 23.96 -12.60
C ILE A 479 -31.09 22.75 -11.82
N ALA A 480 -29.95 22.83 -11.16
CA ALA A 480 -29.47 21.77 -10.27
C ALA A 480 -30.42 21.58 -9.09
N MET A 481 -30.84 22.64 -8.44
CA MET A 481 -31.81 22.60 -7.32
C MET A 481 -33.16 22.04 -7.75
N ALA A 482 -33.67 22.44 -8.91
CA ALA A 482 -34.90 21.91 -9.47
C ALA A 482 -34.78 20.38 -9.66
N GLN A 483 -33.66 19.87 -10.16
CA GLN A 483 -33.44 18.43 -10.33
C GLN A 483 -33.44 17.68 -8.99
N ILE A 484 -32.77 18.19 -7.94
CA ILE A 484 -32.79 17.59 -6.60
C ILE A 484 -34.25 17.48 -6.10
N SER A 485 -35.06 18.52 -6.31
CA SER A 485 -36.42 18.57 -5.84
C SER A 485 -37.36 17.69 -6.67
N ASP A 486 -37.28 17.73 -7.99
CA ASP A 486 -38.12 16.93 -8.91
C ASP A 486 -37.88 15.43 -8.76
N LYS A 487 -36.61 15.04 -8.51
CA LYS A 487 -36.20 13.67 -8.25
C LYS A 487 -36.34 13.27 -6.79
N ASN A 488 -36.75 14.17 -5.91
CA ASN A 488 -36.96 13.94 -4.50
C ASN A 488 -35.79 13.19 -3.82
N TYR A 489 -34.54 13.58 -4.11
CA TYR A 489 -33.31 12.91 -3.64
C TYR A 489 -33.22 12.88 -2.12
N ALA A 490 -33.76 13.86 -1.41
CA ALA A 490 -33.80 13.89 0.05
C ALA A 490 -34.55 12.71 0.67
N LYS A 491 -35.50 12.10 -0.07
CA LYS A 491 -36.25 10.91 0.42
C LYS A 491 -35.34 9.71 0.72
N ALA A 492 -34.24 9.58 0.04
CA ALA A 492 -33.28 8.49 0.29
C ALA A 492 -32.66 8.54 1.68
N PHE A 493 -32.77 9.66 2.38
CA PHE A 493 -32.22 9.92 3.71
C PHE A 493 -33.31 10.23 4.76
N ALA A 494 -34.57 9.87 4.48
CA ALA A 494 -35.70 10.18 5.37
C ALA A 494 -35.60 9.51 6.75
N ASP A 495 -34.90 8.39 6.84
CA ASP A 495 -34.70 7.63 8.08
C ASP A 495 -33.42 8.05 8.82
N ASP A 496 -32.64 8.99 8.29
CA ASP A 496 -31.42 9.51 8.90
C ASP A 496 -31.76 10.74 9.77
N GLU A 497 -31.31 10.77 11.00
CA GLU A 497 -31.64 11.87 11.94
C GLU A 497 -30.92 13.18 11.62
N ARG A 498 -29.92 13.14 10.75
CA ARG A 498 -29.14 14.33 10.35
C ARG A 498 -29.93 15.23 9.43
N LYS A 499 -29.62 16.52 9.49
CA LYS A 499 -30.18 17.52 8.59
C LYS A 499 -29.78 17.21 7.14
N VAL A 500 -30.72 17.20 6.21
CA VAL A 500 -30.44 17.10 4.77
C VAL A 500 -30.35 18.49 4.17
N VAL A 501 -29.21 18.81 3.57
CA VAL A 501 -28.94 20.10 2.91
C VAL A 501 -28.73 19.83 1.43
N LYS A 502 -29.44 20.59 0.60
CA LYS A 502 -29.35 20.51 -0.86
C LYS A 502 -28.38 21.56 -1.37
N VAL A 503 -27.49 21.20 -2.28
CA VAL A 503 -26.49 22.09 -2.86
C VAL A 503 -26.47 21.92 -4.37
N GLY A 504 -26.93 22.95 -5.07
CA GLY A 504 -26.84 23.04 -6.53
C GLY A 504 -25.63 23.87 -6.93
N ILE A 505 -24.79 23.36 -7.82
CA ILE A 505 -23.58 24.05 -8.30
C ILE A 505 -23.59 24.08 -9.82
N ASN A 506 -23.30 25.25 -10.42
CA ASN A 506 -23.08 25.39 -11.84
C ASN A 506 -21.62 25.79 -12.15
N PHE A 507 -21.07 25.18 -13.18
CA PHE A 507 -19.71 25.45 -13.67
C PHE A 507 -19.72 26.19 -15.00
N SER A 508 -18.91 27.23 -15.12
CA SER A 508 -18.73 28.06 -16.29
C SER A 508 -17.64 27.52 -17.22
N GLU A 509 -17.95 27.53 -18.55
CA GLU A 509 -16.93 27.26 -19.57
C GLU A 509 -15.87 28.38 -19.65
N ASN A 510 -16.33 29.62 -19.51
CA ASN A 510 -15.49 30.79 -19.68
C ASN A 510 -14.51 30.94 -18.51
N GLN A 511 -14.98 30.71 -17.29
CA GLN A 511 -14.18 30.80 -16.08
C GLN A 511 -13.46 29.48 -15.76
N ARG A 512 -13.97 28.35 -16.29
CA ARG A 512 -13.50 26.99 -15.96
C ARG A 512 -13.50 26.71 -14.46
N SER A 513 -14.48 27.25 -13.76
CA SER A 513 -14.64 27.27 -12.33
C SER A 513 -16.10 27.21 -11.93
N ILE A 514 -16.37 27.23 -10.62
CA ILE A 514 -17.69 27.42 -10.04
C ILE A 514 -18.19 28.84 -10.40
N GLU A 515 -19.29 28.92 -11.10
CA GLU A 515 -19.93 30.19 -11.52
C GLU A 515 -20.90 30.68 -10.44
N ASP A 516 -21.83 29.84 -10.08
CA ASP A 516 -22.87 30.11 -9.10
C ASP A 516 -23.25 28.84 -8.30
N TRP A 517 -23.85 29.02 -7.14
CA TRP A 517 -24.39 27.95 -6.31
C TRP A 517 -25.64 28.40 -5.57
N VAL A 518 -26.48 27.42 -5.19
CA VAL A 518 -27.67 27.61 -4.35
C VAL A 518 -27.71 26.52 -3.29
N ILE A 519 -28.00 26.89 -2.03
CA ILE A 519 -28.08 25.97 -0.88
C ILE A 519 -29.46 26.11 -0.21
N GLU A 520 -30.14 24.98 0.07
CA GLU A 520 -31.43 24.89 0.78
C GLU A 520 -31.41 23.85 1.91
#